data_56e3b4634dd0e7ffaa0db202df47e113
#
_entry.id   56e3b4634dd0e7ffaa0db202df47e113
#
_cell.length_a   1.000
_cell.length_b   1.000
_cell.length_c   1.000
_cell.angle_alpha   90.00
_cell.angle_beta   90.00
_cell.angle_gamma   90.00
#
_symmetry.space_group_name_H-M   'P 1'
#
loop_
_entity.id
_entity.type
_entity.pdbx_description
1 polymer ?
#
loop_
_entity_poly.entity_id
_entity_poly.type
_entity_poly.pdbx_seq_one_letter_code
_entity_poly.pdbx_strand_id
1 'polypeptide(L)'
;MIHRLLTDSFLRQNVIFFVGSLVVAVLNYLYHPVMSRLLSVEDFGDVQALISVTYIVGILSLAYRTVLVAQIGGSDHGTHDPRRAHFARSFFLIVLVVSVIMVLASPVIVGALQIGAWWYFVPLALMQLVGVPMHYYSAHLQGIKDFAGVSLTNALMAGMKLLFSVALVVLGYAVGGAIFAFVLASCVALGYAVTRLRRHGGFSQAPQSLSQEQEEKSGLSQYYAHGMLVLVSLGFVTFFYTSDVLVMKYFFSPEEAGLYSGIATIARVIFFATASVAGVLLPSISPQSSREVNIATLRKALLVVVSLCACALIVFALIPVFTISVLIGPQYAAVAHLLLPVGLYVAVCALLNLLATYFLALRDRRFMVPCVVGVFVLFLLVGLFHDTVLQVVWSYLGSAVIAAVCALWIIAKK
;
A
#
# COMPACT_ATOMS: atom_id res chain seq x y z
N MET A 1 -32.97 -13.99 -5.45
CA MET A 1 -31.62 -13.50 -5.77
C MET A 1 -30.62 -13.86 -4.67
N ILE A 2 -30.88 -13.55 -3.40
CA ILE A 2 -29.99 -13.86 -2.25
C ILE A 2 -29.74 -15.38 -2.10
N HIS A 3 -30.76 -16.23 -2.29
CA HIS A 3 -30.62 -17.68 -2.18
C HIS A 3 -29.68 -18.30 -3.26
N ARG A 4 -29.64 -17.74 -4.47
CA ARG A 4 -28.70 -18.15 -5.53
C ARG A 4 -27.25 -17.70 -5.24
N LEU A 5 -27.06 -16.56 -4.54
CA LEU A 5 -25.76 -16.07 -4.10
C LEU A 5 -25.12 -16.97 -3.04
N LEU A 6 -25.93 -17.65 -2.22
CA LEU A 6 -25.44 -18.53 -1.14
C LEU A 6 -25.16 -19.96 -1.63
N THR A 7 -25.75 -20.39 -2.75
CA THR A 7 -25.56 -21.72 -3.32
C THR A 7 -24.42 -21.81 -4.32
N ASP A 8 -24.01 -20.70 -4.95
CA ASP A 8 -22.86 -20.63 -5.83
C ASP A 8 -21.56 -20.46 -5.01
N SER A 9 -20.71 -21.48 -5.03
CA SER A 9 -19.44 -21.47 -4.27
C SER A 9 -18.51 -20.34 -4.67
N PHE A 10 -18.50 -19.93 -5.94
CA PHE A 10 -17.69 -18.83 -6.45
C PHE A 10 -18.20 -17.47 -5.93
N LEU A 11 -19.50 -17.22 -6.01
CA LEU A 11 -20.11 -15.99 -5.52
C LEU A 11 -19.95 -15.85 -4.00
N ARG A 12 -20.15 -16.94 -3.24
CA ARG A 12 -19.96 -16.95 -1.78
C ARG A 12 -18.51 -16.61 -1.40
N GLN A 13 -17.53 -17.17 -2.07
CA GLN A 13 -16.11 -16.90 -1.82
C GLN A 13 -15.76 -15.44 -2.11
N ASN A 14 -16.27 -14.87 -3.21
CA ASN A 14 -16.06 -13.46 -3.55
C ASN A 14 -16.72 -12.52 -2.52
N VAL A 15 -17.91 -12.83 -2.04
CA VAL A 15 -18.58 -12.05 -0.98
C VAL A 15 -17.76 -12.09 0.32
N ILE A 16 -17.30 -13.27 0.73
CA ILE A 16 -16.45 -13.41 1.94
C ILE A 16 -15.18 -12.57 1.79
N PHE A 17 -14.52 -12.65 0.63
CA PHE A 17 -13.30 -11.87 0.38
C PHE A 17 -13.56 -10.37 0.37
N PHE A 18 -14.67 -9.92 -0.24
CA PHE A 18 -15.06 -8.51 -0.29
C PHE A 18 -15.38 -7.97 1.13
N VAL A 19 -16.23 -8.66 1.88
CA VAL A 19 -16.58 -8.26 3.26
C VAL A 19 -15.33 -8.28 4.15
N GLY A 20 -14.48 -9.31 4.02
CA GLY A 20 -13.21 -9.39 4.74
C GLY A 20 -12.29 -8.20 4.41
N SER A 21 -12.18 -7.82 3.14
CA SER A 21 -11.39 -6.68 2.71
C SER A 21 -11.93 -5.35 3.26
N LEU A 22 -13.26 -5.20 3.33
CA LEU A 22 -13.89 -4.02 3.94
C LEU A 22 -13.57 -3.92 5.44
N VAL A 23 -13.70 -5.03 6.17
CA VAL A 23 -13.33 -5.08 7.61
C VAL A 23 -11.86 -4.71 7.81
N VAL A 24 -10.96 -5.25 6.98
CA VAL A 24 -9.53 -4.91 7.02
C VAL A 24 -9.29 -3.44 6.75
N ALA A 25 -9.98 -2.84 5.77
CA ALA A 25 -9.86 -1.42 5.45
C ALA A 25 -10.31 -0.55 6.63
N VAL A 26 -11.45 -0.88 7.26
CA VAL A 26 -11.96 -0.17 8.43
C VAL A 26 -10.98 -0.28 9.61
N LEU A 27 -10.47 -1.47 9.93
CA LEU A 27 -9.52 -1.66 11.02
C LEU A 27 -8.20 -0.91 10.78
N ASN A 28 -7.69 -0.94 9.55
CA ASN A 28 -6.50 -0.18 9.18
C ASN A 28 -6.71 1.33 9.30
N TYR A 29 -7.90 1.82 8.91
CA TYR A 29 -8.22 3.23 9.05
C TYR A 29 -8.38 3.64 10.52
N LEU A 30 -9.08 2.85 11.34
CA LEU A 30 -9.30 3.12 12.77
C LEU A 30 -7.99 3.24 13.57
N TYR A 31 -6.92 2.62 13.09
CA TYR A 31 -5.60 2.77 13.70
C TYR A 31 -5.20 4.25 13.82
N HIS A 32 -5.39 5.03 12.77
CA HIS A 32 -4.94 6.43 12.73
C HIS A 32 -5.72 7.35 13.69
N PRO A 33 -7.07 7.38 13.67
CA PRO A 33 -7.86 8.16 14.65
C PRO A 33 -7.58 7.79 16.09
N VAL A 34 -7.32 6.51 16.37
CA VAL A 34 -7.03 6.05 17.74
C VAL A 34 -5.64 6.52 18.17
N MET A 35 -4.62 6.32 17.31
CA MET A 35 -3.25 6.74 17.64
C MET A 35 -3.11 8.26 17.74
N SER A 36 -3.80 9.02 16.88
CA SER A 36 -3.75 10.50 16.93
C SER A 36 -4.33 11.11 18.23
N ARG A 37 -5.17 10.34 18.96
CA ARG A 37 -5.73 10.74 20.25
C ARG A 37 -4.93 10.26 21.45
N LEU A 38 -4.15 9.19 21.27
CA LEU A 38 -3.36 8.57 22.35
C LEU A 38 -1.92 9.12 22.41
N LEU A 39 -1.41 9.61 21.29
CA LEU A 39 -0.05 10.15 21.16
C LEU A 39 -0.08 11.67 21.13
N SER A 40 1.06 12.31 21.46
CA SER A 40 1.28 13.72 21.17
C SER A 40 1.26 13.97 19.66
N VAL A 41 1.11 15.21 19.22
CA VAL A 41 1.15 15.58 17.80
C VAL A 41 2.49 15.20 17.17
N GLU A 42 3.60 15.44 17.88
CA GLU A 42 4.95 15.09 17.43
C GLU A 42 5.15 13.58 17.32
N ASP A 43 4.78 12.81 18.36
CA ASP A 43 4.86 11.36 18.36
C ASP A 43 4.00 10.72 17.25
N PHE A 44 2.80 11.28 17.02
CA PHE A 44 1.96 10.84 15.91
C PHE A 44 2.63 11.12 14.56
N GLY A 45 3.30 12.27 14.41
CA GLY A 45 4.14 12.59 13.26
C GLY A 45 5.25 11.57 13.03
N ASP A 46 5.94 11.15 14.10
CA ASP A 46 6.98 10.11 14.04
C ASP A 46 6.41 8.77 13.58
N VAL A 47 5.27 8.35 14.16
CA VAL A 47 4.58 7.11 13.74
C VAL A 47 4.19 7.16 12.26
N GLN A 48 3.68 8.30 11.77
CA GLN A 48 3.30 8.44 10.36
C GLN A 48 4.52 8.43 9.42
N ALA A 49 5.64 9.05 9.82
CA ALA A 49 6.89 8.99 9.08
C ALA A 49 7.42 7.53 8.99
N LEU A 50 7.44 6.81 10.11
CA LEU A 50 7.86 5.40 10.16
C LEU A 50 6.94 4.48 9.33
N ILE A 51 5.62 4.74 9.34
CA ILE A 51 4.66 4.06 8.45
C ILE A 51 4.96 4.39 6.98
N SER A 52 5.30 5.62 6.65
CA SER A 52 5.65 6.01 5.28
C SER A 52 6.92 5.29 4.79
N VAL A 53 7.95 5.19 5.62
CA VAL A 53 9.13 4.34 5.34
C VAL A 53 8.72 2.88 5.13
N THR A 54 7.84 2.36 5.97
CA THR A 54 7.32 0.98 5.86
C THR A 54 6.60 0.75 4.53
N TYR A 55 5.79 1.69 4.06
CA TYR A 55 5.11 1.57 2.76
C TYR A 55 6.10 1.60 1.60
N ILE A 56 7.11 2.47 1.63
CA ILE A 56 8.12 2.56 0.57
C ILE A 56 8.92 1.25 0.50
N VAL A 57 9.41 0.73 1.62
CA VAL A 57 10.13 -0.56 1.65
C VAL A 57 9.19 -1.73 1.34
N GLY A 58 7.94 -1.65 1.78
CA GLY A 58 6.90 -2.67 1.57
C GLY A 58 6.49 -2.90 0.12
N ILE A 59 6.86 -1.98 -0.81
CA ILE A 59 6.65 -2.16 -2.25
C ILE A 59 7.34 -3.45 -2.74
N LEU A 60 8.53 -3.76 -2.20
CA LEU A 60 9.23 -5.01 -2.50
C LEU A 60 8.37 -6.24 -2.15
N SER A 61 7.74 -6.22 -0.97
CA SER A 61 6.87 -7.30 -0.51
C SER A 61 5.59 -7.43 -1.33
N LEU A 62 5.06 -6.31 -1.84
CA LEU A 62 3.91 -6.31 -2.76
C LEU A 62 4.26 -6.98 -4.10
N ALA A 63 5.41 -6.64 -4.69
CA ALA A 63 5.89 -7.26 -5.91
C ALA A 63 6.15 -8.77 -5.73
N TYR A 64 6.79 -9.15 -4.63
CA TYR A 64 7.01 -10.56 -4.25
C TYR A 64 5.71 -11.35 -4.17
N ARG A 65 4.72 -10.84 -3.42
CA ARG A 65 3.41 -11.50 -3.29
C ARG A 65 2.71 -11.66 -4.64
N THR A 66 2.77 -10.63 -5.49
CA THR A 66 2.15 -10.65 -6.83
C THR A 66 2.75 -11.75 -7.71
N VAL A 67 4.07 -11.90 -7.70
CA VAL A 67 4.78 -12.96 -8.43
C VAL A 67 4.41 -14.33 -7.89
N LEU A 68 4.38 -14.53 -6.57
CA LEU A 68 4.00 -15.80 -5.95
C LEU A 68 2.58 -16.22 -6.30
N VAL A 69 1.62 -15.30 -6.17
CA VAL A 69 0.22 -15.61 -6.50
C VAL A 69 0.07 -16.02 -7.97
N ALA A 70 0.78 -15.34 -8.89
CA ALA A 70 0.77 -15.69 -10.31
C ALA A 70 1.37 -17.07 -10.58
N GLN A 71 2.46 -17.44 -9.88
CA GLN A 71 3.09 -18.77 -10.01
C GLN A 71 2.22 -19.90 -9.44
N ILE A 72 1.53 -19.63 -8.33
CA ILE A 72 0.69 -20.64 -7.68
C ILE A 72 -0.61 -20.83 -8.46
N GLY A 73 -1.21 -19.76 -8.97
CA GLY A 73 -2.46 -19.82 -9.74
C GLY A 73 -2.33 -20.50 -11.11
N GLY A 74 -1.12 -20.56 -11.69
CA GLY A 74 -0.84 -21.21 -12.98
C GLY A 74 -0.38 -22.66 -12.92
N SER A 75 -0.27 -23.26 -11.72
CA SER A 75 0.21 -24.63 -11.51
C SER A 75 -0.82 -25.49 -10.79
N ASP A 76 -0.67 -26.82 -10.88
CA ASP A 76 -1.48 -27.77 -10.10
C ASP A 76 -1.35 -27.46 -8.60
N HIS A 77 -2.49 -27.24 -7.97
CA HIS A 77 -2.61 -26.69 -6.63
C HIS A 77 -2.00 -27.66 -5.59
N GLY A 78 -1.08 -27.15 -4.78
CA GLY A 78 -0.56 -27.86 -3.61
C GLY A 78 0.79 -28.58 -3.78
N THR A 79 1.44 -28.46 -4.93
CA THR A 79 2.77 -29.09 -5.12
C THR A 79 3.89 -28.30 -4.43
N HIS A 80 4.77 -29.02 -3.75
CA HIS A 80 6.01 -28.48 -3.21
C HIS A 80 6.98 -28.23 -4.37
N ASP A 81 6.97 -27.01 -4.95
CA ASP A 81 7.93 -26.63 -5.97
C ASP A 81 9.20 -26.06 -5.30
N PRO A 82 10.36 -26.76 -5.41
CA PRO A 82 11.63 -26.30 -4.82
C PRO A 82 12.04 -24.90 -5.29
N ARG A 83 11.60 -24.47 -6.48
CA ARG A 83 11.89 -23.15 -7.05
C ARG A 83 11.20 -22.03 -6.30
N ARG A 84 9.96 -22.25 -5.84
CA ARG A 84 9.24 -21.28 -5.01
C ARG A 84 9.94 -21.09 -3.67
N ALA A 85 10.46 -22.19 -3.11
CA ALA A 85 11.26 -22.13 -1.88
C ALA A 85 12.58 -21.38 -2.11
N HIS A 86 13.24 -21.62 -3.25
CA HIS A 86 14.46 -20.90 -3.63
C HIS A 86 14.17 -19.40 -3.85
N PHE A 87 13.10 -19.05 -4.57
CA PHE A 87 12.67 -17.68 -4.78
C PHE A 87 12.34 -16.99 -3.45
N ALA A 88 11.62 -17.66 -2.55
CA ALA A 88 11.32 -17.14 -1.22
C ALA A 88 12.58 -16.91 -0.38
N ARG A 89 13.56 -17.83 -0.44
CA ARG A 89 14.86 -17.68 0.25
C ARG A 89 15.66 -16.51 -0.32
N SER A 90 15.75 -16.39 -1.64
CA SER A 90 16.46 -15.27 -2.29
C SER A 90 15.81 -13.93 -1.96
N PHE A 91 14.49 -13.88 -1.97
CA PHE A 91 13.76 -12.68 -1.59
C PHE A 91 13.95 -12.33 -0.11
N PHE A 92 13.93 -13.33 0.78
CA PHE A 92 14.24 -13.14 2.20
C PHE A 92 15.62 -12.52 2.42
N LEU A 93 16.64 -12.99 1.67
CA LEU A 93 17.98 -12.40 1.74
C LEU A 93 18.00 -10.95 1.26
N ILE A 94 17.27 -10.61 0.19
CA ILE A 94 17.14 -9.22 -0.26
C ILE A 94 16.51 -8.35 0.83
N VAL A 95 15.40 -8.81 1.42
CA VAL A 95 14.72 -8.07 2.50
C VAL A 95 15.62 -7.97 3.74
N LEU A 96 16.40 -9.02 4.05
CA LEU A 96 17.37 -8.98 5.15
C LEU A 96 18.43 -7.90 4.92
N VAL A 97 19.02 -7.85 3.71
CA VAL A 97 20.00 -6.82 3.35
C VAL A 97 19.40 -5.43 3.44
N VAL A 98 18.22 -5.21 2.88
CA VAL A 98 17.51 -3.92 2.94
C VAL A 98 17.19 -3.54 4.40
N SER A 99 16.76 -4.50 5.23
CA SER A 99 16.49 -4.29 6.65
C SER A 99 17.75 -3.92 7.43
N VAL A 100 18.86 -4.59 7.16
CA VAL A 100 20.17 -4.26 7.78
C VAL A 100 20.62 -2.86 7.37
N ILE A 101 20.56 -2.53 6.07
CA ILE A 101 20.90 -1.19 5.57
C ILE A 101 20.02 -0.14 6.24
N MET A 102 18.70 -0.38 6.35
CA MET A 102 17.77 0.55 6.99
C MET A 102 18.11 0.78 8.46
N VAL A 103 18.45 -0.27 9.22
CA VAL A 103 18.87 -0.14 10.63
C VAL A 103 20.22 0.57 10.74
N LEU A 104 21.21 0.26 9.88
CA LEU A 104 22.50 0.93 9.89
C LEU A 104 22.41 2.41 9.49
N ALA A 105 21.50 2.75 8.57
CA ALA A 105 21.25 4.12 8.14
C ALA A 105 20.36 4.90 9.13
N SER A 106 19.70 4.21 10.08
CA SER A 106 18.72 4.83 10.98
C SER A 106 19.26 6.04 11.77
N PRO A 107 20.52 6.11 12.26
CA PRO A 107 20.98 7.32 12.95
C PRO A 107 21.00 8.55 12.03
N VAL A 108 21.36 8.37 10.75
CA VAL A 108 21.33 9.46 9.76
C VAL A 108 19.88 9.85 9.41
N ILE A 109 19.00 8.86 9.21
CA ILE A 109 17.59 9.09 8.90
C ILE A 109 16.89 9.80 10.06
N VAL A 110 17.15 9.39 11.29
CA VAL A 110 16.59 10.01 12.51
C VAL A 110 17.03 11.46 12.63
N GLY A 111 18.30 11.77 12.41
CA GLY A 111 18.78 13.16 12.40
C GLY A 111 18.15 14.00 11.30
N ALA A 112 17.98 13.44 10.10
CA ALA A 112 17.39 14.16 8.96
C ALA A 112 15.88 14.36 9.10
N LEU A 113 15.15 13.38 9.62
CA LEU A 113 13.70 13.42 9.77
C LEU A 113 13.24 13.85 11.18
N GLN A 114 14.16 14.22 12.05
CA GLN A 114 13.86 14.65 13.43
C GLN A 114 12.97 13.65 14.18
N ILE A 115 13.24 12.35 14.04
CA ILE A 115 12.51 11.28 14.72
C ILE A 115 13.13 11.06 16.11
N GLY A 116 12.31 10.75 17.12
CA GLY A 116 12.74 10.69 18.52
C GLY A 116 13.85 9.68 18.82
N ALA A 117 13.92 8.51 18.10
CA ALA A 117 14.93 7.49 18.37
C ALA A 117 15.24 6.58 17.18
N TRP A 118 16.52 6.26 17.00
CA TRP A 118 16.99 5.38 15.92
C TRP A 118 16.50 3.93 16.06
N TRP A 119 16.31 3.44 17.25
CA TRP A 119 15.88 2.06 17.51
C TRP A 119 14.45 1.76 17.05
N TYR A 120 13.62 2.77 16.71
CA TYR A 120 12.31 2.57 16.08
C TYR A 120 12.39 1.86 14.73
N PHE A 121 13.57 1.89 14.09
CA PHE A 121 13.81 1.17 12.84
C PHE A 121 14.03 -0.34 13.04
N VAL A 122 14.37 -0.78 14.25
CA VAL A 122 14.53 -2.22 14.55
C VAL A 122 13.19 -2.97 14.44
N PRO A 123 12.09 -2.55 15.08
CA PRO A 123 10.79 -3.18 14.84
C PRO A 123 10.34 -3.12 13.37
N LEU A 124 10.63 -2.04 12.64
CA LEU A 124 10.31 -1.99 11.21
C LEU A 124 11.05 -3.06 10.40
N ALA A 125 12.35 -3.24 10.67
CA ALA A 125 13.16 -4.28 10.06
C ALA A 125 12.62 -5.68 10.39
N LEU A 126 12.30 -5.94 11.66
CA LEU A 126 11.71 -7.21 12.11
C LEU A 126 10.36 -7.49 11.44
N MET A 127 9.50 -6.46 11.34
CA MET A 127 8.22 -6.57 10.65
C MET A 127 8.40 -6.98 9.19
N GLN A 128 9.36 -6.38 8.47
CA GLN A 128 9.63 -6.73 7.07
C GLN A 128 10.11 -8.18 6.94
N LEU A 129 10.99 -8.64 7.84
CA LEU A 129 11.49 -10.01 7.85
C LEU A 129 10.36 -11.03 8.13
N VAL A 130 9.48 -10.75 9.11
CA VAL A 130 8.31 -11.60 9.41
C VAL A 130 7.29 -11.53 8.27
N GLY A 131 7.21 -10.40 7.57
CA GLY A 131 6.34 -10.18 6.41
C GLY A 131 6.62 -11.15 5.27
N VAL A 132 7.88 -11.53 5.00
CA VAL A 132 8.23 -12.44 3.89
C VAL A 132 7.54 -13.81 4.02
N PRO A 133 7.72 -14.57 5.12
CA PRO A 133 7.00 -15.83 5.29
C PRO A 133 5.49 -15.62 5.38
N MET A 134 5.00 -14.54 6.00
CA MET A 134 3.57 -14.25 6.04
C MET A 134 2.98 -14.12 4.63
N HIS A 135 3.63 -13.38 3.74
CA HIS A 135 3.20 -13.25 2.34
C HIS A 135 3.30 -14.57 1.58
N TYR A 136 4.30 -15.39 1.85
CA TYR A 136 4.46 -16.71 1.26
C TYR A 136 3.26 -17.61 1.59
N TYR A 137 2.92 -17.76 2.86
CA TYR A 137 1.79 -18.58 3.29
C TYR A 137 0.44 -18.00 2.86
N SER A 138 0.27 -16.69 2.90
CA SER A 138 -0.94 -16.01 2.42
C SER A 138 -1.15 -16.20 0.92
N ALA A 139 -0.08 -16.17 0.12
CA ALA A 139 -0.15 -16.42 -1.33
C ALA A 139 -0.56 -17.88 -1.64
N HIS A 140 -0.11 -18.86 -0.84
CA HIS A 140 -0.54 -20.25 -0.97
C HIS A 140 -2.01 -20.44 -0.60
N LEU A 141 -2.49 -19.81 0.49
CA LEU A 141 -3.93 -19.81 0.83
C LEU A 141 -4.77 -19.22 -0.32
N GLN A 142 -4.28 -18.14 -0.94
CA GLN A 142 -4.94 -17.53 -2.10
C GLN A 142 -4.92 -18.46 -3.31
N GLY A 143 -3.82 -19.17 -3.56
CA GLY A 143 -3.67 -20.13 -4.66
C GLY A 143 -4.63 -21.32 -4.55
N ILE A 144 -4.81 -21.88 -3.36
CA ILE A 144 -5.81 -22.93 -3.10
C ILE A 144 -7.24 -22.40 -2.97
N LYS A 145 -7.45 -21.11 -3.23
CA LYS A 145 -8.76 -20.41 -3.17
C LYS A 145 -9.41 -20.39 -1.79
N ASP A 146 -8.59 -20.52 -0.71
CA ASP A 146 -9.08 -20.30 0.66
C ASP A 146 -9.15 -18.80 0.97
N PHE A 147 -10.08 -18.10 0.32
CA PHE A 147 -10.26 -16.66 0.49
C PHE A 147 -10.69 -16.27 1.90
N ALA A 148 -11.37 -17.16 2.63
CA ALA A 148 -11.68 -16.96 4.04
C ALA A 148 -10.40 -16.94 4.90
N GLY A 149 -9.47 -17.87 4.65
CA GLY A 149 -8.16 -17.91 5.29
C GLY A 149 -7.34 -16.65 5.02
N VAL A 150 -7.31 -16.18 3.77
CA VAL A 150 -6.64 -14.92 3.39
C VAL A 150 -7.26 -13.71 4.10
N SER A 151 -8.60 -13.60 4.05
CA SER A 151 -9.33 -12.48 4.69
C SER A 151 -9.09 -12.45 6.20
N LEU A 152 -9.13 -13.59 6.86
CA LEU A 152 -8.91 -13.66 8.30
C LEU A 152 -7.44 -13.38 8.68
N THR A 153 -6.46 -13.83 7.87
CA THR A 153 -5.04 -13.46 8.07
C THR A 153 -4.87 -11.94 8.05
N ASN A 154 -5.44 -11.26 7.05
CA ASN A 154 -5.36 -9.81 6.93
C ASN A 154 -6.15 -9.09 8.04
N ALA A 155 -7.30 -9.61 8.44
CA ALA A 155 -8.11 -9.05 9.54
C ALA A 155 -7.40 -9.19 10.89
N LEU A 156 -6.76 -10.34 11.15
CA LEU A 156 -5.92 -10.53 12.34
C LEU A 156 -4.73 -9.56 12.34
N MET A 157 -4.06 -9.41 11.20
CA MET A 157 -2.97 -8.43 11.07
C MET A 157 -3.44 -7.01 11.44
N ALA A 158 -4.56 -6.55 10.87
CA ALA A 158 -5.09 -5.21 11.10
C ALA A 158 -5.65 -5.03 12.52
N GLY A 159 -6.41 -6.00 13.02
CA GLY A 159 -7.03 -5.94 14.36
C GLY A 159 -6.01 -6.07 15.47
N MET A 160 -5.05 -7.01 15.36
CA MET A 160 -4.00 -7.16 16.36
C MET A 160 -3.02 -6.00 16.37
N LYS A 161 -2.73 -5.42 15.19
CA LYS A 161 -1.97 -4.17 15.10
C LYS A 161 -2.62 -3.07 15.94
N LEU A 162 -3.92 -2.84 15.76
CA LEU A 162 -4.65 -1.84 16.52
C LEU A 162 -4.66 -2.17 18.02
N LEU A 163 -4.99 -3.41 18.38
CA LEU A 163 -5.07 -3.85 19.77
C LEU A 163 -3.73 -3.70 20.50
N PHE A 164 -2.65 -4.24 19.93
CA PHE A 164 -1.32 -4.15 20.53
C PHE A 164 -0.78 -2.72 20.56
N SER A 165 -1.06 -1.91 19.52
CA SER A 165 -0.66 -0.50 19.54
C SER A 165 -1.34 0.27 20.68
N VAL A 166 -2.64 0.11 20.85
CA VAL A 166 -3.38 0.72 21.99
C VAL A 166 -2.79 0.25 23.31
N ALA A 167 -2.62 -1.05 23.50
CA ALA A 167 -2.10 -1.61 24.73
C ALA A 167 -0.70 -1.07 25.07
N LEU A 168 0.22 -1.10 24.10
CA LEU A 168 1.60 -0.67 24.34
C LEU A 168 1.72 0.85 24.51
N VAL A 169 0.93 1.65 23.79
CA VAL A 169 0.92 3.11 23.96
C VAL A 169 0.34 3.49 25.33
N VAL A 170 -0.75 2.85 25.78
CA VAL A 170 -1.32 3.08 27.12
C VAL A 170 -0.36 2.65 28.22
N LEU A 171 0.46 1.62 28.00
CA LEU A 171 1.53 1.21 28.90
C LEU A 171 2.75 2.17 28.91
N GLY A 172 2.74 3.25 28.13
CA GLY A 172 3.78 4.28 28.14
C GLY A 172 4.92 4.07 27.11
N TYR A 173 4.81 3.09 26.21
CA TYR A 173 5.84 2.87 25.19
C TYR A 173 5.75 3.81 23.98
N ALA A 174 4.79 4.74 23.94
CA ALA A 174 4.61 5.78 22.93
C ALA A 174 4.86 5.28 21.48
N VAL A 175 5.69 6.00 20.70
CA VAL A 175 6.04 5.65 19.30
C VAL A 175 6.58 4.23 19.18
N GLY A 176 7.52 3.85 20.07
CA GLY A 176 8.13 2.51 20.05
C GLY A 176 7.10 1.40 20.19
N GLY A 177 6.13 1.57 21.11
CA GLY A 177 5.04 0.64 21.32
C GLY A 177 4.11 0.54 20.09
N ALA A 178 3.75 1.71 19.52
CA ALA A 178 2.91 1.77 18.34
C ALA A 178 3.51 1.01 17.13
N ILE A 179 4.84 1.09 16.95
CA ILE A 179 5.53 0.42 15.85
C ILE A 179 5.85 -1.04 16.17
N PHE A 180 6.23 -1.39 17.42
CA PHE A 180 6.47 -2.77 17.81
C PHE A 180 5.22 -3.65 17.70
N ALA A 181 4.04 -3.05 17.89
CA ALA A 181 2.75 -3.72 17.68
C ALA A 181 2.59 -4.32 16.27
N PHE A 182 3.22 -3.72 15.23
CA PHE A 182 3.20 -4.27 13.88
C PHE A 182 3.93 -5.61 13.79
N VAL A 183 5.03 -5.76 14.53
CA VAL A 183 5.78 -7.03 14.60
C VAL A 183 4.91 -8.11 15.25
N LEU A 184 4.33 -7.80 16.41
CA LEU A 184 3.47 -8.74 17.14
C LEU A 184 2.26 -9.16 16.29
N ALA A 185 1.60 -8.21 15.63
CA ALA A 185 0.48 -8.48 14.74
C ALA A 185 0.89 -9.37 13.55
N SER A 186 2.06 -9.11 12.97
CA SER A 186 2.61 -9.92 11.87
C SER A 186 2.90 -11.36 12.32
N CYS A 187 3.43 -11.55 13.54
CA CYS A 187 3.66 -12.88 14.10
C CYS A 187 2.35 -13.65 14.32
N VAL A 188 1.31 -12.99 14.84
CA VAL A 188 -0.02 -13.61 15.01
C VAL A 188 -0.62 -13.99 13.66
N ALA A 189 -0.59 -13.09 12.68
CA ALA A 189 -1.10 -13.34 11.33
C ALA A 189 -0.33 -14.48 10.64
N LEU A 190 0.99 -14.52 10.76
CA LEU A 190 1.84 -15.61 10.26
C LEU A 190 1.47 -16.94 10.93
N GLY A 191 1.37 -16.98 12.27
CA GLY A 191 0.98 -18.18 13.01
C GLY A 191 -0.36 -18.74 12.55
N TYR A 192 -1.34 -17.86 12.32
CA TYR A 192 -2.63 -18.26 11.77
C TYR A 192 -2.50 -18.79 10.33
N ALA A 193 -1.80 -18.10 9.43
CA ALA A 193 -1.64 -18.53 8.04
C ALA A 193 -0.96 -19.90 7.94
N VAL A 194 0.08 -20.14 8.74
CA VAL A 194 0.79 -21.43 8.81
C VAL A 194 -0.14 -22.54 9.31
N THR A 195 -0.86 -22.31 10.42
CA THR A 195 -1.77 -23.33 10.99
C THR A 195 -2.94 -23.64 10.04
N ARG A 196 -3.45 -22.60 9.37
CA ARG A 196 -4.53 -22.75 8.39
C ARG A 196 -4.10 -23.58 7.18
N LEU A 197 -2.92 -23.29 6.62
CA LEU A 197 -2.40 -24.05 5.49
C LEU A 197 -2.10 -25.51 5.88
N ARG A 198 -1.54 -25.76 7.08
CA ARG A 198 -1.31 -27.13 7.58
C ARG A 198 -2.60 -27.95 7.70
N ARG A 199 -3.72 -27.33 8.06
CA ARG A 199 -5.05 -27.99 8.13
C ARG A 199 -5.58 -28.39 6.75
N HIS A 200 -5.15 -27.71 5.68
CA HIS A 200 -5.46 -28.10 4.29
C HIS A 200 -4.52 -29.18 3.72
N GLY A 201 -3.78 -29.90 4.56
CA GLY A 201 -2.83 -30.96 4.13
C GLY A 201 -1.41 -30.44 3.86
N GLY A 202 -1.13 -29.16 4.15
CA GLY A 202 0.17 -28.56 3.92
C GLY A 202 0.54 -28.52 2.42
N PHE A 203 1.83 -28.68 2.14
CA PHE A 203 2.34 -28.81 0.77
C PHE A 203 2.27 -30.28 0.37
N SER A 204 1.34 -30.67 -0.52
CA SER A 204 1.31 -32.01 -1.09
C SER A 204 2.56 -32.24 -1.95
N GLN A 205 3.24 -33.39 -1.76
CA GLN A 205 4.37 -33.76 -2.61
C GLN A 205 3.83 -34.35 -3.93
N ALA A 206 3.97 -33.60 -5.03
CA ALA A 206 3.72 -34.18 -6.35
C ALA A 206 4.95 -34.94 -6.86
N PRO A 207 4.78 -36.00 -7.66
CA PRO A 207 5.87 -36.68 -8.33
C PRO A 207 6.61 -35.72 -9.26
N GLN A 208 7.94 -35.66 -9.17
CA GLN A 208 8.78 -34.90 -10.07
C GLN A 208 8.77 -35.54 -11.47
N SER A 209 8.13 -34.93 -12.44
CA SER A 209 8.34 -35.22 -13.85
C SER A 209 9.52 -34.38 -14.37
N LEU A 210 10.59 -35.06 -14.75
CA LEU A 210 11.92 -34.52 -15.09
C LEU A 210 12.07 -33.90 -16.49
N SER A 211 11.06 -33.32 -17.10
CA SER A 211 11.15 -32.91 -18.51
C SER A 211 10.62 -31.51 -18.82
N GLN A 212 11.16 -30.44 -18.21
CA GLN A 212 10.74 -29.07 -18.55
C GLN A 212 11.82 -27.96 -18.37
N GLU A 213 13.12 -28.24 -18.49
CA GLU A 213 14.16 -27.26 -18.27
C GLU A 213 14.28 -26.13 -19.32
N GLN A 214 13.77 -26.31 -20.53
CA GLN A 214 13.95 -25.33 -21.62
C GLN A 214 12.77 -24.36 -21.83
N GLU A 215 11.53 -24.77 -21.55
CA GLU A 215 10.37 -23.82 -21.51
C GLU A 215 10.41 -22.85 -20.34
N GLU A 216 11.20 -23.13 -19.39
CA GLU A 216 11.27 -22.60 -18.06
C GLU A 216 12.01 -21.26 -17.93
N LYS A 217 13.09 -21.05 -18.67
CA LYS A 217 13.85 -19.79 -18.62
C LYS A 217 13.09 -18.63 -19.26
N SER A 218 12.26 -18.89 -20.26
CA SER A 218 11.42 -17.87 -20.90
C SER A 218 10.25 -17.44 -19.99
N GLY A 219 9.66 -18.36 -19.23
CA GLY A 219 8.59 -18.09 -18.29
C GLY A 219 9.04 -17.22 -17.09
N LEU A 220 10.16 -17.59 -16.46
CA LEU A 220 10.71 -16.83 -15.31
C LEU A 220 11.06 -15.38 -15.69
N SER A 221 11.69 -15.15 -16.84
CA SER A 221 12.03 -13.80 -17.31
C SER A 221 10.79 -12.91 -17.48
N GLN A 222 9.67 -13.46 -17.99
CA GLN A 222 8.42 -12.71 -18.10
C GLN A 222 7.80 -12.36 -16.75
N TYR A 223 7.87 -13.27 -15.75
CA TYR A 223 7.40 -13.00 -14.39
C TYR A 223 8.21 -11.89 -13.72
N TYR A 224 9.54 -11.92 -13.83
CA TYR A 224 10.40 -10.85 -13.30
C TYR A 224 10.14 -9.51 -14.01
N ALA A 225 9.96 -9.52 -15.33
CA ALA A 225 9.65 -8.30 -16.08
C ALA A 225 8.30 -7.71 -15.68
N HIS A 226 7.28 -8.57 -15.45
CA HIS A 226 5.99 -8.11 -14.95
C HIS A 226 6.07 -7.63 -13.51
N GLY A 227 6.77 -8.34 -12.63
CA GLY A 227 7.03 -7.92 -11.25
C GLY A 227 7.73 -6.58 -11.17
N MET A 228 8.71 -6.31 -12.06
CA MET A 228 9.38 -5.01 -12.15
C MET A 228 8.43 -3.90 -12.60
N LEU A 229 7.55 -4.16 -13.56
CA LEU A 229 6.54 -3.18 -13.98
C LEU A 229 5.56 -2.84 -12.84
N VAL A 230 5.12 -3.86 -12.07
CA VAL A 230 4.30 -3.67 -10.86
C VAL A 230 5.06 -2.84 -9.84
N LEU A 231 6.31 -3.18 -9.56
CA LEU A 231 7.17 -2.50 -8.58
C LEU A 231 7.34 -1.02 -8.96
N VAL A 232 7.67 -0.71 -10.20
CA VAL A 232 7.87 0.67 -10.65
C VAL A 232 6.55 1.44 -10.65
N SER A 233 5.47 0.87 -11.20
CA SER A 233 4.20 1.58 -11.34
C SER A 233 3.51 1.84 -10.01
N LEU A 234 3.34 0.80 -9.18
CA LEU A 234 2.71 0.94 -7.87
C LEU A 234 3.66 1.58 -6.86
N GLY A 235 4.98 1.34 -7.01
CA GLY A 235 6.00 1.99 -6.22
C GLY A 235 6.02 3.50 -6.39
N PHE A 236 5.94 3.98 -7.62
CA PHE A 236 5.81 5.40 -7.92
C PHE A 236 4.59 6.02 -7.24
N VAL A 237 3.41 5.40 -7.41
CA VAL A 237 2.19 5.91 -6.77
C VAL A 237 2.32 5.90 -5.25
N THR A 238 2.84 4.81 -4.67
CA THR A 238 3.07 4.70 -3.22
C THR A 238 4.04 5.77 -2.73
N PHE A 239 5.15 5.97 -3.42
CA PHE A 239 6.12 7.02 -3.11
C PHE A 239 5.45 8.39 -3.10
N PHE A 240 4.65 8.71 -4.12
CA PHE A 240 3.97 9.99 -4.18
C PHE A 240 3.05 10.24 -2.98
N TYR A 241 2.15 9.31 -2.65
CA TYR A 241 1.18 9.55 -1.57
C TYR A 241 1.72 9.30 -0.15
N THR A 242 3.00 8.93 0.01
CA THR A 242 3.59 8.68 1.33
C THR A 242 4.82 9.50 1.64
N SER A 243 5.59 9.94 0.64
CA SER A 243 6.82 10.70 0.84
C SER A 243 6.58 12.13 1.32
N ASP A 244 5.37 12.66 1.15
CA ASP A 244 4.96 13.97 1.64
C ASP A 244 5.24 14.14 3.13
N VAL A 245 4.88 13.16 3.96
CA VAL A 245 5.16 13.19 5.41
C VAL A 245 6.66 13.20 5.69
N LEU A 246 7.46 12.47 4.91
CA LEU A 246 8.92 12.44 5.07
C LEU A 246 9.55 13.79 4.71
N VAL A 247 9.07 14.42 3.65
CA VAL A 247 9.51 15.76 3.23
C VAL A 247 9.14 16.80 4.29
N MET A 248 7.93 16.72 4.86
CA MET A 248 7.53 17.60 5.97
C MET A 248 8.41 17.40 7.21
N LYS A 249 8.73 16.17 7.58
CA LYS A 249 9.64 15.87 8.70
C LYS A 249 11.07 16.35 8.46
N TYR A 250 11.48 16.48 7.21
CA TYR A 250 12.83 16.96 6.85
C TYR A 250 12.95 18.50 6.93
N PHE A 251 11.95 19.23 6.42
CA PHE A 251 12.05 20.69 6.29
C PHE A 251 11.40 21.47 7.44
N PHE A 252 10.46 20.91 8.18
CA PHE A 252 9.66 21.61 9.19
C PHE A 252 9.89 21.04 10.59
N SER A 253 9.45 21.80 11.61
CA SER A 253 9.53 21.35 13.00
C SER A 253 8.74 20.07 13.26
N PRO A 254 9.08 19.28 14.29
CA PRO A 254 8.35 18.06 14.65
C PRO A 254 6.85 18.30 14.85
N GLU A 255 6.46 19.44 15.44
CA GLU A 255 5.07 19.82 15.65
C GLU A 255 4.33 20.11 14.32
N GLU A 256 4.91 20.94 13.44
CA GLU A 256 4.32 21.25 12.13
C GLU A 256 4.18 19.99 11.25
N ALA A 257 5.22 19.15 11.23
CA ALA A 257 5.18 17.88 10.51
C ALA A 257 4.15 16.91 11.12
N GLY A 258 3.97 16.92 12.43
CA GLY A 258 2.95 16.16 13.14
C GLY A 258 1.53 16.62 12.78
N LEU A 259 1.28 17.94 12.82
CA LEU A 259 0.01 18.53 12.39
C LEU A 259 -0.32 18.20 10.93
N TYR A 260 0.66 18.34 10.02
CA TYR A 260 0.52 17.94 8.63
C TYR A 260 0.18 16.44 8.48
N SER A 261 0.86 15.57 9.24
CA SER A 261 0.64 14.13 9.20
C SER A 261 -0.79 13.74 9.55
N GLY A 262 -1.41 14.49 10.47
CA GLY A 262 -2.84 14.37 10.79
C GLY A 262 -3.71 14.66 9.56
N ILE A 263 -3.49 15.81 8.92
CA ILE A 263 -4.23 16.22 7.72
C ILE A 263 -4.03 15.23 6.57
N ALA A 264 -2.79 14.81 6.31
CA ALA A 264 -2.47 13.82 5.29
C ALA A 264 -3.20 12.49 5.52
N THR A 265 -3.32 12.08 6.79
CA THR A 265 -4.06 10.86 7.17
C THR A 265 -5.54 10.94 6.79
N ILE A 266 -6.21 12.07 7.03
CA ILE A 266 -7.60 12.28 6.60
C ILE A 266 -7.70 12.28 5.08
N ALA A 267 -6.84 13.02 4.40
CA ALA A 267 -6.87 13.14 2.95
C ALA A 267 -6.68 11.77 2.26
N ARG A 268 -5.86 10.88 2.82
CA ARG A 268 -5.62 9.52 2.31
C ARG A 268 -6.87 8.62 2.31
N VAL A 269 -7.92 8.98 3.02
CA VAL A 269 -9.24 8.31 2.89
C VAL A 269 -9.73 8.32 1.45
N ILE A 270 -9.51 9.43 0.71
CA ILE A 270 -9.85 9.54 -0.71
C ILE A 270 -9.13 8.45 -1.51
N PHE A 271 -7.83 8.28 -1.29
CA PHE A 271 -7.01 7.28 -1.99
C PHE A 271 -7.50 5.85 -1.70
N PHE A 272 -7.74 5.51 -0.44
CA PHE A 272 -8.20 4.18 -0.05
C PHE A 272 -9.62 3.87 -0.52
N ALA A 273 -10.53 4.84 -0.48
CA ALA A 273 -11.89 4.68 -0.99
C ALA A 273 -11.90 4.40 -2.51
N THR A 274 -11.01 5.05 -3.26
CA THR A 274 -10.91 4.88 -4.72
C THR A 274 -10.10 3.67 -5.15
N ALA A 275 -9.27 3.08 -4.28
CA ALA A 275 -8.45 1.91 -4.58
C ALA A 275 -9.27 0.68 -4.99
N SER A 276 -10.50 0.55 -4.48
CA SER A 276 -11.45 -0.51 -4.88
C SER A 276 -11.80 -0.44 -6.37
N VAL A 277 -11.93 0.77 -6.92
CA VAL A 277 -12.22 0.98 -8.34
C VAL A 277 -11.04 0.53 -9.21
N ALA A 278 -9.80 0.83 -8.78
CA ALA A 278 -8.60 0.34 -9.44
C ALA A 278 -8.51 -1.19 -9.40
N GLY A 279 -8.88 -1.81 -8.27
CA GLY A 279 -8.94 -3.27 -8.13
C GLY A 279 -9.91 -3.94 -9.10
N VAL A 280 -11.05 -3.32 -9.37
CA VAL A 280 -12.04 -3.81 -10.37
C VAL A 280 -11.57 -3.51 -11.80
N LEU A 281 -10.88 -2.40 -12.02
CA LEU A 281 -10.36 -2.04 -13.35
C LEU A 281 -9.34 -3.06 -13.87
N LEU A 282 -8.45 -3.55 -13.01
CA LEU A 282 -7.34 -4.43 -13.39
C LEU A 282 -7.78 -5.68 -14.20
N PRO A 283 -8.76 -6.48 -13.75
CA PRO A 283 -9.25 -7.63 -14.52
C PRO A 283 -10.20 -7.24 -15.68
N SER A 284 -10.73 -6.00 -15.69
CA SER A 284 -11.66 -5.52 -16.71
C SER A 284 -10.97 -5.00 -17.97
N ILE A 285 -9.65 -4.78 -17.92
CA ILE A 285 -8.82 -4.33 -19.03
C ILE A 285 -7.98 -5.49 -19.54
N SER A 286 -7.96 -5.69 -20.88
CA SER A 286 -7.18 -6.77 -21.48
C SER A 286 -6.48 -6.29 -22.75
N PRO A 287 -5.21 -6.74 -22.99
CA PRO A 287 -4.53 -6.49 -24.26
C PRO A 287 -5.24 -7.09 -25.48
N GLN A 288 -6.07 -8.13 -25.27
CA GLN A 288 -6.86 -8.80 -26.31
C GLN A 288 -8.14 -8.04 -26.67
N SER A 289 -8.62 -7.16 -25.81
CA SER A 289 -9.80 -6.31 -26.08
C SER A 289 -9.44 -5.15 -27.01
N SER A 290 -10.44 -4.66 -27.76
CA SER A 290 -10.22 -3.47 -28.60
C SER A 290 -9.87 -2.25 -27.74
N ARG A 291 -9.10 -1.33 -28.33
CA ARG A 291 -8.74 -0.06 -27.68
C ARG A 291 -9.97 0.71 -27.21
N GLU A 292 -11.02 0.74 -28.02
CA GLU A 292 -12.27 1.45 -27.73
C GLU A 292 -12.94 0.92 -26.45
N VAL A 293 -13.01 -0.42 -26.30
CA VAL A 293 -13.56 -1.07 -25.11
C VAL A 293 -12.74 -0.76 -23.86
N ASN A 294 -11.41 -0.83 -23.97
CA ASN A 294 -10.51 -0.52 -22.86
C ASN A 294 -10.61 0.97 -22.45
N ILE A 295 -10.69 1.90 -23.41
CA ILE A 295 -10.87 3.33 -23.13
C ILE A 295 -12.26 3.61 -22.54
N ALA A 296 -13.32 2.99 -23.04
CA ALA A 296 -14.66 3.14 -22.49
C ALA A 296 -14.72 2.66 -21.03
N THR A 297 -14.06 1.55 -20.72
CA THR A 297 -13.94 1.03 -19.36
C THR A 297 -13.16 1.97 -18.45
N LEU A 298 -12.02 2.50 -18.93
CA LEU A 298 -11.24 3.50 -18.21
C LEU A 298 -12.04 4.79 -17.95
N ARG A 299 -12.79 5.29 -18.92
CA ARG A 299 -13.65 6.49 -18.75
C ARG A 299 -14.70 6.29 -17.66
N LYS A 300 -15.35 5.12 -17.61
CA LYS A 300 -16.33 4.79 -16.54
C LYS A 300 -15.64 4.79 -15.17
N ALA A 301 -14.47 4.14 -15.07
CA ALA A 301 -13.70 4.11 -13.83
C ALA A 301 -13.24 5.51 -13.39
N LEU A 302 -12.77 6.36 -14.34
CA LEU A 302 -12.40 7.75 -14.07
C LEU A 302 -13.59 8.55 -13.54
N LEU A 303 -14.78 8.42 -14.15
CA LEU A 303 -15.97 9.11 -13.67
C LEU A 303 -16.32 8.74 -12.23
N VAL A 304 -16.24 7.46 -11.87
CA VAL A 304 -16.49 7.01 -10.48
C VAL A 304 -15.45 7.58 -9.53
N VAL A 305 -14.15 7.51 -9.88
CA VAL A 305 -13.08 8.04 -9.02
C VAL A 305 -13.21 9.56 -8.86
N VAL A 306 -13.44 10.31 -9.94
CA VAL A 306 -13.63 11.77 -9.89
C VAL A 306 -14.84 12.12 -9.02
N SER A 307 -15.96 11.39 -9.15
CA SER A 307 -17.16 11.62 -8.32
C SER A 307 -16.90 11.40 -6.84
N LEU A 308 -16.19 10.30 -6.48
CA LEU A 308 -15.81 10.02 -5.10
C LEU A 308 -14.86 11.08 -4.53
N CYS A 309 -13.85 11.49 -5.33
CA CYS A 309 -12.93 12.57 -4.96
C CYS A 309 -13.69 13.89 -4.75
N ALA A 310 -14.59 14.25 -5.68
CA ALA A 310 -15.37 15.48 -5.58
C ALA A 310 -16.25 15.50 -4.32
N CYS A 311 -16.94 14.39 -4.01
CA CYS A 311 -17.72 14.29 -2.77
C CYS A 311 -16.89 14.53 -1.52
N ALA A 312 -15.69 13.91 -1.44
CA ALA A 312 -14.79 14.09 -0.29
C ALA A 312 -14.25 15.53 -0.21
N LEU A 313 -13.84 16.11 -1.36
CA LEU A 313 -13.33 17.47 -1.43
C LEU A 313 -14.40 18.53 -1.06
N ILE A 314 -15.66 18.30 -1.43
CA ILE A 314 -16.78 19.15 -1.00
C ILE A 314 -16.89 19.14 0.54
N VAL A 315 -16.83 17.96 1.17
CA VAL A 315 -16.83 17.84 2.65
C VAL A 315 -15.65 18.57 3.26
N PHE A 316 -14.45 18.40 2.70
CA PHE A 316 -13.23 19.07 3.16
C PHE A 316 -13.29 20.60 3.02
N ALA A 317 -13.99 21.10 1.99
CA ALA A 317 -14.17 22.53 1.77
C ALA A 317 -15.23 23.15 2.70
N LEU A 318 -16.36 22.45 2.92
CA LEU A 318 -17.50 23.00 3.65
C LEU A 318 -17.35 22.89 5.16
N ILE A 319 -16.79 21.78 5.67
CA ILE A 319 -16.75 21.51 7.11
C ILE A 319 -15.35 20.99 7.56
N PRO A 320 -14.23 21.67 7.22
CA PRO A 320 -12.89 21.14 7.48
C PRO A 320 -12.61 20.93 8.97
N VAL A 321 -12.95 21.89 9.83
CA VAL A 321 -12.72 21.81 11.28
C VAL A 321 -13.49 20.66 11.92
N PHE A 322 -14.76 20.47 11.54
CA PHE A 322 -15.57 19.36 12.02
C PHE A 322 -14.97 18.01 11.60
N THR A 323 -14.61 17.89 10.32
CA THR A 323 -14.00 16.68 9.77
C THR A 323 -12.72 16.29 10.52
N ILE A 324 -11.84 17.25 10.77
CA ILE A 324 -10.59 17.04 11.50
C ILE A 324 -10.89 16.61 12.95
N SER A 325 -11.73 17.37 13.65
CA SER A 325 -12.02 17.13 15.07
C SER A 325 -12.63 15.76 15.31
N VAL A 326 -13.51 15.31 14.40
CA VAL A 326 -14.15 13.98 14.48
C VAL A 326 -13.18 12.87 14.11
N LEU A 327 -12.37 13.03 13.06
CA LEU A 327 -11.55 11.94 12.53
C LEU A 327 -10.22 11.76 13.26
N ILE A 328 -9.52 12.84 13.63
CA ILE A 328 -8.18 12.73 14.26
C ILE A 328 -8.05 13.49 15.59
N GLY A 329 -8.96 14.41 15.88
CA GLY A 329 -8.98 15.13 17.14
C GLY A 329 -8.87 16.65 16.99
N PRO A 330 -9.40 17.41 17.99
CA PRO A 330 -9.47 18.86 17.91
C PRO A 330 -8.09 19.56 17.93
N GLN A 331 -7.04 18.91 18.43
CA GLN A 331 -5.67 19.44 18.45
C GLN A 331 -5.10 19.73 17.05
N TYR A 332 -5.66 19.10 16.00
CA TYR A 332 -5.26 19.34 14.60
C TYR A 332 -6.09 20.43 13.90
N ALA A 333 -7.07 21.04 14.58
CA ALA A 333 -7.98 22.01 13.97
C ALA A 333 -7.28 23.31 13.52
N ALA A 334 -6.16 23.67 14.16
CA ALA A 334 -5.38 24.86 13.81
C ALA A 334 -4.92 24.90 12.34
N VAL A 335 -4.68 23.72 11.73
CA VAL A 335 -4.21 23.58 10.35
C VAL A 335 -5.32 23.15 9.38
N ALA A 336 -6.58 23.41 9.71
CA ALA A 336 -7.74 23.01 8.90
C ALA A 336 -7.71 23.59 7.47
N HIS A 337 -7.07 24.73 7.27
CA HIS A 337 -6.87 25.34 5.95
C HIS A 337 -6.05 24.49 4.98
N LEU A 338 -5.24 23.53 5.48
CA LEU A 338 -4.46 22.61 4.67
C LEU A 338 -5.29 21.42 4.15
N LEU A 339 -6.46 21.12 4.75
CA LEU A 339 -7.22 19.90 4.42
C LEU A 339 -7.64 19.84 2.96
N LEU A 340 -8.13 20.95 2.40
CA LEU A 340 -8.54 21.01 0.99
C LEU A 340 -7.35 20.90 0.02
N PRO A 341 -6.25 21.67 0.17
CA PRO A 341 -5.06 21.54 -0.69
C PRO A 341 -4.46 20.11 -0.65
N VAL A 342 -4.33 19.52 0.53
CA VAL A 342 -3.82 18.14 0.67
C VAL A 342 -4.81 17.15 0.08
N GLY A 343 -6.10 17.35 0.27
CA GLY A 343 -7.16 16.54 -0.35
C GLY A 343 -7.09 16.56 -1.89
N LEU A 344 -6.87 17.73 -2.49
CA LEU A 344 -6.69 17.89 -3.94
C LEU A 344 -5.47 17.10 -4.44
N TYR A 345 -4.34 17.21 -3.76
CA TYR A 345 -3.14 16.46 -4.06
C TYR A 345 -3.40 14.94 -4.00
N VAL A 346 -4.03 14.44 -2.93
CA VAL A 346 -4.33 13.01 -2.77
C VAL A 346 -5.35 12.53 -3.80
N ALA A 347 -6.31 13.38 -4.20
CA ALA A 347 -7.25 13.07 -5.28
C ALA A 347 -6.52 12.85 -6.62
N VAL A 348 -5.50 13.66 -6.95
CA VAL A 348 -4.67 13.44 -8.14
C VAL A 348 -3.85 12.15 -8.00
N CYS A 349 -3.33 11.82 -6.80
CA CYS A 349 -2.68 10.53 -6.55
C CYS A 349 -3.63 9.35 -6.77
N ALA A 350 -4.91 9.47 -6.42
CA ALA A 350 -5.93 8.45 -6.70
C ALA A 350 -6.17 8.25 -8.22
N LEU A 351 -6.18 9.34 -8.99
CA LEU A 351 -6.22 9.27 -10.45
C LEU A 351 -4.96 8.61 -11.03
N LEU A 352 -3.78 8.97 -10.53
CA LEU A 352 -2.52 8.32 -10.92
C LEU A 352 -2.53 6.82 -10.62
N ASN A 353 -3.09 6.39 -9.48
CA ASN A 353 -3.24 4.97 -9.16
C ASN A 353 -4.14 4.24 -10.16
N LEU A 354 -5.24 4.86 -10.59
CA LEU A 354 -6.12 4.31 -11.61
C LEU A 354 -5.43 4.19 -12.96
N LEU A 355 -4.69 5.24 -13.39
CA LEU A 355 -3.90 5.25 -14.62
C LEU A 355 -2.78 4.21 -14.56
N ALA A 356 -2.03 4.13 -13.47
CA ALA A 356 -1.01 3.10 -13.25
C ALA A 356 -1.60 1.68 -13.42
N THR A 357 -2.76 1.43 -12.84
CA THR A 357 -3.49 0.16 -12.96
C THR A 357 -3.89 -0.14 -14.40
N TYR A 358 -4.34 0.87 -15.17
CA TYR A 358 -4.67 0.73 -16.59
C TYR A 358 -3.45 0.31 -17.42
N PHE A 359 -2.30 1.01 -17.26
CA PHE A 359 -1.07 0.66 -17.96
C PHE A 359 -0.54 -0.72 -17.54
N LEU A 360 -0.68 -1.06 -16.27
CA LEU A 360 -0.29 -2.37 -15.72
C LEU A 360 -1.12 -3.51 -16.34
N ALA A 361 -2.45 -3.32 -16.45
CA ALA A 361 -3.34 -4.30 -17.08
C ALA A 361 -3.00 -4.53 -18.56
N LEU A 362 -2.59 -3.50 -19.28
CA LEU A 362 -2.11 -3.58 -20.67
C LEU A 362 -0.65 -4.04 -20.80
N ARG A 363 0.07 -4.26 -19.68
CA ARG A 363 1.52 -4.52 -19.66
C ARG A 363 2.34 -3.47 -20.42
N ASP A 364 1.87 -2.22 -20.44
CA ASP A 364 2.47 -1.12 -21.18
C ASP A 364 3.52 -0.38 -20.33
N ARG A 365 4.79 -0.52 -20.70
CA ARG A 365 5.93 0.10 -20.01
C ARG A 365 6.01 1.62 -20.16
N ARG A 366 5.21 2.23 -21.01
CA ARG A 366 5.25 3.70 -21.23
C ARG A 366 4.86 4.50 -19.99
N PHE A 367 4.19 3.86 -19.01
CA PHE A 367 3.93 4.50 -17.71
C PHE A 367 5.21 4.87 -16.95
N MET A 368 6.35 4.29 -17.30
CA MET A 368 7.64 4.70 -16.73
C MET A 368 7.97 6.18 -17.02
N VAL A 369 7.50 6.72 -18.16
CA VAL A 369 7.74 8.13 -18.53
C VAL A 369 7.07 9.10 -17.54
N PRO A 370 5.75 9.03 -17.27
CA PRO A 370 5.13 9.88 -16.25
C PRO A 370 5.71 9.64 -14.83
N CYS A 371 6.18 8.41 -14.52
CA CYS A 371 6.87 8.16 -13.26
C CYS A 371 8.16 8.98 -13.12
N VAL A 372 9.04 8.94 -14.14
CA VAL A 372 10.30 9.67 -14.12
C VAL A 372 10.06 11.18 -14.15
N VAL A 373 9.17 11.65 -15.02
CA VAL A 373 8.82 13.08 -15.13
C VAL A 373 8.24 13.59 -13.80
N GLY A 374 7.30 12.85 -13.20
CA GLY A 374 6.67 13.24 -11.93
C GLY A 374 7.66 13.34 -10.79
N VAL A 375 8.55 12.35 -10.63
CA VAL A 375 9.59 12.36 -9.57
C VAL A 375 10.58 13.50 -9.81
N PHE A 376 11.04 13.69 -11.04
CA PHE A 376 11.97 14.78 -11.37
C PHE A 376 11.37 16.16 -11.04
N VAL A 377 10.13 16.40 -11.49
CA VAL A 377 9.40 17.65 -11.23
C VAL A 377 9.16 17.83 -9.73
N LEU A 378 8.84 16.76 -8.98
CA LEU A 378 8.66 16.82 -7.54
C LEU A 378 9.93 17.31 -6.85
N PHE A 379 11.07 16.68 -7.11
CA PHE A 379 12.34 17.09 -6.51
C PHE A 379 12.75 18.51 -6.91
N LEU A 380 12.49 18.91 -8.17
CA LEU A 380 12.74 20.27 -8.62
C LEU A 380 11.88 21.29 -7.87
N LEU A 381 10.56 21.04 -7.80
CA LEU A 381 9.64 22.00 -7.16
C LEU A 381 9.85 22.07 -5.65
N VAL A 382 10.02 20.93 -4.97
CA VAL A 382 10.32 20.91 -3.53
C VAL A 382 11.68 21.55 -3.23
N GLY A 383 12.69 21.34 -4.08
CA GLY A 383 13.99 21.99 -3.95
C GLY A 383 13.94 23.51 -4.05
N LEU A 384 12.98 24.05 -4.83
CA LEU A 384 12.80 25.49 -5.05
C LEU A 384 11.77 26.14 -4.09
N PHE A 385 10.76 25.39 -3.68
CA PHE A 385 9.60 25.89 -2.92
C PHE A 385 9.33 25.02 -1.69
N HIS A 386 10.04 25.27 -0.61
CA HIS A 386 9.92 24.53 0.66
C HIS A 386 9.89 25.42 1.91
N ASP A 387 9.74 26.74 1.76
CA ASP A 387 9.72 27.65 2.90
C ASP A 387 8.47 27.52 3.78
N THR A 388 7.35 27.05 3.20
CA THR A 388 6.09 26.84 3.91
C THR A 388 5.48 25.48 3.60
N VAL A 389 4.74 24.92 4.56
CA VAL A 389 3.99 23.66 4.38
C VAL A 389 3.12 23.70 3.13
N LEU A 390 2.47 24.84 2.86
CA LEU A 390 1.58 25.02 1.72
C LEU A 390 2.35 25.00 0.39
N GLN A 391 3.55 25.58 0.31
CA GLN A 391 4.41 25.50 -0.88
C GLN A 391 4.78 24.07 -1.22
N VAL A 392 5.13 23.25 -0.22
CA VAL A 392 5.43 21.82 -0.42
C VAL A 392 4.18 21.08 -0.90
N VAL A 393 3.00 21.35 -0.34
CA VAL A 393 1.73 20.75 -0.80
C VAL A 393 1.45 21.09 -2.27
N TRP A 394 1.63 22.34 -2.68
CA TRP A 394 1.47 22.75 -4.08
C TRP A 394 2.53 22.13 -5.00
N SER A 395 3.75 21.91 -4.52
CA SER A 395 4.80 21.22 -5.26
C SER A 395 4.43 19.76 -5.53
N TYR A 396 3.87 19.07 -4.52
CA TYR A 396 3.34 17.71 -4.68
C TYR A 396 2.14 17.68 -5.63
N LEU A 397 1.19 18.59 -5.49
CA LEU A 397 0.03 18.68 -6.39
C LEU A 397 0.46 18.95 -7.83
N GLY A 398 1.32 19.93 -8.05
CA GLY A 398 1.81 20.30 -9.39
C GLY A 398 2.53 19.17 -10.09
N SER A 399 3.43 18.47 -9.37
CA SER A 399 4.16 17.31 -9.92
C SER A 399 3.23 16.13 -10.22
N ALA A 400 2.25 15.86 -9.35
CA ALA A 400 1.25 14.80 -9.57
C ALA A 400 0.35 15.13 -10.79
N VAL A 401 -0.07 16.38 -10.94
CA VAL A 401 -0.84 16.83 -12.11
C VAL A 401 -0.04 16.67 -13.40
N ILE A 402 1.23 17.08 -13.42
CA ILE A 402 2.10 16.93 -14.59
C ILE A 402 2.25 15.44 -14.96
N ALA A 403 2.48 14.57 -13.97
CA ALA A 403 2.55 13.13 -14.19
C ALA A 403 1.23 12.57 -14.76
N ALA A 404 0.08 12.99 -14.22
CA ALA A 404 -1.24 12.55 -14.68
C ALA A 404 -1.54 13.02 -16.11
N VAL A 405 -1.22 14.27 -16.44
CA VAL A 405 -1.37 14.82 -17.79
C VAL A 405 -0.46 14.08 -18.78
N CYS A 406 0.79 13.80 -18.40
CA CYS A 406 1.71 13.00 -19.21
C CYS A 406 1.16 11.59 -19.48
N ALA A 407 0.61 10.91 -18.46
CA ALA A 407 0.00 9.60 -18.62
C ALA A 407 -1.23 9.63 -19.55
N LEU A 408 -2.12 10.62 -19.40
CA LEU A 408 -3.30 10.79 -20.25
C LEU A 408 -2.90 11.11 -21.70
N TRP A 409 -1.88 11.92 -21.91
CA TRP A 409 -1.37 12.23 -23.24
C TRP A 409 -0.83 10.98 -23.96
N ILE A 410 -0.11 10.09 -23.25
CA ILE A 410 0.35 8.81 -23.80
C ILE A 410 -0.85 7.95 -24.23
N ILE A 411 -1.93 7.92 -23.44
CA ILE A 411 -3.16 7.19 -23.77
C ILE A 411 -3.84 7.80 -25.01
N ALA A 412 -3.88 9.12 -25.13
CA ALA A 412 -4.52 9.81 -26.25
C ALA A 412 -3.78 9.64 -27.59
N LYS A 413 -2.44 9.56 -27.56
CA LYS A 413 -1.60 9.36 -28.77
C LYS A 413 -1.59 7.93 -29.30
N LYS A 414 -2.11 6.97 -28.60
CA LYS A 414 -2.19 5.56 -28.98
C LYS A 414 -3.47 5.25 -29.72
#